data_22418edcef10b9a00c24ee546cb26742
#
_entry.id   22418edcef10b9a00c24ee546cb26742
#
_cell.length_a   1.000
_cell.length_b   1.000
_cell.length_c   1.000
_cell.angle_alpha   90.00
_cell.angle_beta   90.00
_cell.angle_gamma   90.00
#
_symmetry.space_group_name_H-M   'P 1'
#
loop_
_entity.id
_entity.type
_entity.pdbx_description
1 polymer ?
#
loop_
_entity_poly.entity_id
_entity_poly.type
_entity_poly.pdbx_seq_one_letter_code
_entity_poly.pdbx_strand_id
1 'polypeptide(L)'
;MEVRKTRTRWPVRTYSRVVPGASGRVLVVDDNKVIRQLIRVNLELEGLEVVTAADGAECLEVVHRVRPDVITLDVVMPRLDGLRTAAQLRADPRTRDLPLAIVSACTQYEVETGLDVGVDAFLAKPFEPAELVRMVRELMERRTGRQERAHEEEDGEVQYSGERAGGNPVYP
;
A
#
# COMPACT_ATOMS: atom_id res chain seq x y z
N MET A 1 18.75 46.35 -0.94
CA MET A 1 19.20 45.30 -1.85
C MET A 1 18.72 43.97 -1.32
N GLU A 2 17.57 43.55 -1.82
CA GLU A 2 16.85 42.36 -1.30
C GLU A 2 17.32 41.12 -2.04
N VAL A 3 17.96 40.19 -1.34
CA VAL A 3 18.41 38.90 -1.90
C VAL A 3 17.20 37.96 -1.95
N ARG A 4 16.61 37.80 -3.11
CA ARG A 4 15.58 36.78 -3.38
C ARG A 4 16.21 35.42 -3.25
N LYS A 5 15.88 34.69 -2.16
CA LYS A 5 16.16 33.25 -2.03
C LYS A 5 15.33 32.48 -3.04
N THR A 6 15.90 32.16 -4.17
CA THR A 6 15.34 31.18 -5.11
C THR A 6 15.39 29.81 -4.44
N ARG A 7 14.23 29.31 -4.02
CA ARG A 7 14.06 27.89 -3.65
C ARG A 7 14.29 27.05 -4.90
N THR A 8 15.46 26.49 -5.02
CA THR A 8 15.74 25.48 -6.04
C THR A 8 14.93 24.22 -5.67
N ARG A 9 13.79 24.06 -6.31
CA ARG A 9 12.97 22.86 -6.23
C ARG A 9 13.67 21.77 -7.02
N TRP A 10 14.45 20.94 -6.33
CA TRP A 10 15.04 19.76 -6.96
C TRP A 10 13.87 18.86 -7.41
N PRO A 11 13.86 18.41 -8.68
CA PRO A 11 12.90 17.43 -9.11
C PRO A 11 13.20 16.14 -8.34
N VAL A 12 12.26 15.70 -7.51
CA VAL A 12 12.26 14.35 -6.95
C VAL A 12 12.22 13.41 -8.16
N ARG A 13 13.37 12.87 -8.54
CA ARG A 13 13.45 11.83 -9.55
C ARG A 13 12.87 10.54 -8.95
N THR A 14 11.55 10.44 -8.97
CA THR A 14 10.87 9.17 -8.81
C THR A 14 11.18 8.36 -10.06
N TYR A 15 12.23 7.54 -10.02
CA TYR A 15 12.47 6.56 -11.06
C TYR A 15 11.44 5.44 -10.93
N SER A 16 10.25 5.71 -11.43
CA SER A 16 9.31 4.65 -11.77
C SER A 16 9.76 4.08 -13.11
N ARG A 17 10.50 2.99 -13.08
CA ARG A 17 10.75 2.20 -14.27
C ARG A 17 9.48 1.41 -14.52
N VAL A 18 8.62 1.93 -15.41
CA VAL A 18 7.45 1.17 -15.87
C VAL A 18 7.98 -0.10 -16.53
N VAL A 19 7.80 -1.23 -15.86
CA VAL A 19 8.11 -2.55 -16.40
C VAL A 19 6.86 -2.97 -17.19
N PRO A 20 6.93 -3.07 -18.54
CA PRO A 20 5.78 -3.54 -19.31
C PRO A 20 5.42 -4.97 -18.87
N GLY A 21 4.18 -5.15 -18.39
CA GLY A 21 3.72 -6.45 -17.89
C GLY A 21 3.99 -6.69 -16.39
N ALA A 22 4.31 -5.64 -15.60
CA ALA A 22 4.44 -5.74 -14.16
C ALA A 22 3.15 -6.31 -13.53
N SER A 23 3.29 -7.36 -12.72
CA SER A 23 2.18 -8.05 -12.05
C SER A 23 1.67 -7.34 -10.80
N GLY A 24 2.08 -6.08 -10.56
CA GLY A 24 1.66 -5.25 -9.44
C GLY A 24 2.69 -4.20 -9.05
N ARG A 25 2.29 -3.26 -8.19
CA ARG A 25 3.11 -2.11 -7.75
C ARG A 25 3.26 -2.09 -6.24
N VAL A 26 4.49 -1.94 -5.76
CA VAL A 26 4.84 -1.87 -4.34
C VAL A 26 5.44 -0.51 -4.01
N LEU A 27 4.96 0.12 -2.94
CA LEU A 27 5.57 1.30 -2.35
C LEU A 27 6.43 0.87 -1.16
N VAL A 28 7.74 1.03 -1.28
CA VAL A 28 8.72 0.65 -0.26
C VAL A 28 9.16 1.89 0.52
N VAL A 29 8.92 1.89 1.82
CA VAL A 29 9.19 3.02 2.72
C VAL A 29 10.18 2.60 3.80
N ASP A 30 11.40 3.11 3.70
CA ASP A 30 12.50 2.81 4.63
C ASP A 30 13.52 3.96 4.56
N ASP A 31 14.01 4.47 5.67
CA ASP A 31 14.99 5.55 5.68
C ASP A 31 16.41 5.08 5.32
N ASN A 32 16.69 3.81 5.53
CA ASN A 32 17.96 3.21 5.16
C ASN A 32 18.04 2.94 3.66
N LYS A 33 18.84 3.73 2.95
CA LYS A 33 19.00 3.63 1.51
C LYS A 33 19.44 2.23 1.03
N VAL A 34 20.26 1.53 1.82
CA VAL A 34 20.77 0.20 1.44
C VAL A 34 19.65 -0.83 1.54
N ILE A 35 18.90 -0.83 2.63
CA ILE A 35 17.74 -1.73 2.81
C ILE A 35 16.66 -1.43 1.77
N ARG A 36 16.34 -0.16 1.55
CA ARG A 36 15.38 0.26 0.53
C ARG A 36 15.77 -0.24 -0.86
N GLN A 37 17.05 -0.14 -1.22
CA GLN A 37 17.55 -0.64 -2.50
C GLN A 37 17.55 -2.16 -2.57
N LEU A 38 17.88 -2.86 -1.48
CA LEU A 38 17.80 -4.31 -1.39
C LEU A 38 16.37 -4.81 -1.64
N ILE A 39 15.40 -4.24 -0.94
CA ILE A 39 13.98 -4.58 -1.11
C ILE A 39 13.56 -4.32 -2.56
N ARG A 40 13.89 -3.14 -3.10
CA ARG A 40 13.56 -2.76 -4.46
C ARG A 40 14.06 -3.78 -5.49
N VAL A 41 15.36 -4.09 -5.46
CA VAL A 41 15.97 -5.00 -6.44
C VAL A 41 15.32 -6.38 -6.40
N ASN A 42 15.09 -6.93 -5.20
CA ASN A 42 14.48 -8.25 -5.08
C ASN A 42 13.04 -8.29 -5.61
N LEU A 43 12.24 -7.26 -5.35
CA LEU A 43 10.87 -7.19 -5.86
C LEU A 43 10.83 -6.92 -7.39
N GLU A 44 11.74 -6.09 -7.92
CA GLU A 44 11.84 -5.84 -9.37
C GLU A 44 12.28 -7.10 -10.13
N LEU A 45 13.16 -7.93 -9.56
CA LEU A 45 13.55 -9.23 -10.14
C LEU A 45 12.35 -10.19 -10.26
N GLU A 46 11.37 -10.05 -9.39
CA GLU A 46 10.13 -10.82 -9.42
C GLU A 46 9.04 -10.22 -10.35
N GLY A 47 9.38 -9.22 -11.14
CA GLY A 47 8.49 -8.58 -12.09
C GLY A 47 7.50 -7.57 -11.48
N LEU A 48 7.76 -7.07 -10.26
CA LEU A 48 6.96 -6.04 -9.62
C LEU A 48 7.48 -4.63 -9.97
N GLU A 49 6.59 -3.68 -10.09
CA GLU A 49 6.96 -2.26 -10.15
C GLU A 49 7.20 -1.75 -8.73
N VAL A 50 8.35 -1.13 -8.48
CA VAL A 50 8.69 -0.62 -7.15
C VAL A 50 8.90 0.88 -7.17
N VAL A 51 8.15 1.58 -6.31
CA VAL A 51 8.36 2.98 -5.97
C VAL A 51 8.87 3.06 -4.55
N THR A 52 9.78 3.98 -4.27
CA THR A 52 10.41 4.10 -2.96
C THR A 52 10.14 5.45 -2.33
N ALA A 53 10.02 5.49 -1.01
CA ALA A 53 9.97 6.68 -0.18
C ALA A 53 10.97 6.55 0.98
N ALA A 54 11.58 7.66 1.39
CA ALA A 54 12.61 7.66 2.43
C ALA A 54 12.05 7.79 3.86
N ASP A 55 10.77 8.12 4.01
CA ASP A 55 10.07 8.22 5.29
C ASP A 55 8.55 8.27 5.12
N GLY A 56 7.83 8.30 6.24
CA GLY A 56 6.38 8.30 6.24
C GLY A 56 5.75 9.55 5.63
N ALA A 57 6.38 10.71 5.76
CA ALA A 57 5.86 11.95 5.16
C ALA A 57 5.90 11.88 3.62
N GLU A 58 7.02 11.43 3.05
CA GLU A 58 7.14 11.20 1.62
C GLU A 58 6.17 10.12 1.13
N CYS A 59 5.97 9.05 1.91
CA CYS A 59 4.97 8.02 1.63
C CYS A 59 3.58 8.64 1.43
N LEU A 60 3.11 9.45 2.37
CA LEU A 60 1.80 10.08 2.30
C LEU A 60 1.65 11.07 1.14
N GLU A 61 2.73 11.76 0.77
CA GLU A 61 2.75 12.66 -0.40
C GLU A 61 2.58 11.92 -1.73
N VAL A 62 3.17 10.73 -1.85
CA VAL A 62 3.22 10.01 -3.13
C VAL A 62 2.16 8.95 -3.31
N VAL A 63 1.59 8.40 -2.23
CA VAL A 63 0.73 7.21 -2.24
C VAL A 63 -0.46 7.34 -3.20
N HIS A 64 -1.10 8.50 -3.25
CA HIS A 64 -2.27 8.72 -4.12
C HIS A 64 -1.92 8.75 -5.61
N ARG A 65 -0.73 9.22 -5.95
CA ARG A 65 -0.22 9.25 -7.31
C ARG A 65 0.32 7.88 -7.73
N VAL A 66 1.02 7.22 -6.82
CA VAL A 66 1.62 5.90 -7.04
C VAL A 66 0.56 4.82 -7.18
N ARG A 67 -0.50 4.87 -6.36
CA ARG A 67 -1.56 3.85 -6.28
C ARG A 67 -0.98 2.44 -6.14
N PRO A 68 -0.24 2.16 -5.07
CA PRO A 68 0.40 0.86 -4.89
C PRO A 68 -0.64 -0.23 -4.58
N ASP A 69 -0.27 -1.48 -4.84
CA ASP A 69 -1.03 -2.65 -4.44
C ASP A 69 -0.67 -3.12 -3.03
N VAL A 70 0.57 -2.86 -2.60
CA VAL A 70 1.10 -3.15 -1.26
C VAL A 70 2.03 -2.03 -0.84
N ILE A 71 2.05 -1.70 0.45
CA ILE A 71 3.02 -0.79 1.06
C ILE A 71 3.82 -1.55 2.10
N THR A 72 5.16 -1.46 2.03
CA THR A 72 6.06 -1.91 3.10
C THR A 72 6.59 -0.71 3.86
N LEU A 73 6.53 -0.76 5.19
CA LEU A 73 6.91 0.34 6.08
C LEU A 73 7.97 -0.13 7.08
N ASP A 74 9.10 0.58 7.14
CA ASP A 74 9.94 0.54 8.33
C ASP A 74 9.28 1.33 9.47
N VAL A 75 9.52 0.95 10.72
CA VAL A 75 8.94 1.66 11.87
C VAL A 75 9.78 2.87 12.24
N VAL A 76 11.08 2.68 12.42
CA VAL A 76 11.97 3.73 12.92
C VAL A 76 12.48 4.60 11.78
N MET A 77 11.81 5.70 11.54
CA MET A 77 12.16 6.65 10.47
C MET A 77 12.10 8.09 10.99
N PRO A 78 12.89 9.04 10.41
CA PRO A 78 12.79 10.45 10.72
C PRO A 78 11.47 11.05 10.22
N ARG A 79 11.11 12.23 10.71
CA ARG A 79 9.91 13.03 10.40
C ARG A 79 8.61 12.33 10.80
N LEU A 80 8.27 11.20 10.20
CA LEU A 80 7.08 10.42 10.51
C LEU A 80 7.44 8.93 10.52
N ASP A 81 7.25 8.28 11.66
CA ASP A 81 7.50 6.85 11.84
C ASP A 81 6.47 5.97 11.12
N GLY A 82 6.79 4.68 10.96
CA GLY A 82 5.97 3.75 10.19
C GLY A 82 4.60 3.47 10.82
N LEU A 83 4.48 3.40 12.14
CA LEU A 83 3.20 3.13 12.80
C LEU A 83 2.24 4.32 12.68
N ARG A 84 2.76 5.54 12.82
CA ARG A 84 1.99 6.76 12.58
C ARG A 84 1.60 6.91 11.11
N THR A 85 2.49 6.53 10.20
CA THR A 85 2.19 6.49 8.75
C THR A 85 1.05 5.51 8.48
N ALA A 86 1.11 4.30 9.04
CA ALA A 86 0.05 3.30 8.92
C ALA A 86 -1.29 3.82 9.45
N ALA A 87 -1.30 4.48 10.62
CA ALA A 87 -2.51 5.07 11.19
C ALA A 87 -3.13 6.13 10.27
N GLN A 88 -2.32 6.98 9.63
CA GLN A 88 -2.81 7.99 8.69
C GLN A 88 -3.34 7.35 7.39
N LEU A 89 -2.68 6.31 6.88
CA LEU A 89 -3.17 5.55 5.72
C LEU A 89 -4.52 4.89 6.02
N ARG A 90 -4.73 4.34 7.21
CA ARG A 90 -6.01 3.75 7.64
C ARG A 90 -7.11 4.78 7.85
N ALA A 91 -6.77 5.99 8.23
CA ALA A 91 -7.73 7.10 8.40
C ALA A 91 -8.21 7.71 7.07
N ASP A 92 -7.45 7.60 5.99
CA ASP A 92 -7.84 8.11 4.66
C ASP A 92 -8.68 7.07 3.91
N PRO A 93 -9.95 7.37 3.54
CA PRO A 93 -10.83 6.45 2.80
C PRO A 93 -10.24 5.89 1.49
N ARG A 94 -9.30 6.61 0.88
CA ARG A 94 -8.66 6.21 -0.39
C ARG A 94 -7.53 5.21 -0.21
N THR A 95 -7.01 5.06 1.00
CA THR A 95 -5.85 4.21 1.30
C THR A 95 -6.09 3.20 2.43
N ARG A 96 -7.20 3.33 3.15
CA ARG A 96 -7.49 2.48 4.32
C ARG A 96 -7.52 0.97 4.03
N ASP A 97 -7.82 0.59 2.80
CA ASP A 97 -7.93 -0.82 2.38
C ASP A 97 -6.65 -1.33 1.69
N LEU A 98 -5.61 -0.49 1.57
CA LEU A 98 -4.32 -0.91 1.02
C LEU A 98 -3.64 -1.91 1.96
N PRO A 99 -3.14 -3.04 1.47
CA PRO A 99 -2.32 -3.95 2.25
C PRO A 99 -1.06 -3.25 2.78
N LEU A 100 -0.84 -3.32 4.10
CA LEU A 100 0.30 -2.73 4.79
C LEU A 100 1.13 -3.82 5.46
N ALA A 101 2.43 -3.83 5.21
CA ALA A 101 3.39 -4.68 5.90
C ALA A 101 4.42 -3.84 6.66
N ILE A 102 4.69 -4.20 7.91
CA ILE A 102 5.83 -3.68 8.67
C ILE A 102 7.06 -4.53 8.37
N VAL A 103 8.16 -3.88 7.99
CA VAL A 103 9.48 -4.51 7.79
C VAL A 103 10.48 -3.79 8.69
N SER A 104 10.66 -4.29 9.91
CA SER A 104 11.45 -3.63 10.96
C SER A 104 12.08 -4.64 11.91
N ALA A 105 12.59 -4.19 13.07
CA ALA A 105 13.06 -5.07 14.14
C ALA A 105 11.92 -5.97 14.69
N CYS A 106 10.65 -5.64 14.45
CA CYS A 106 9.46 -6.36 14.90
C CYS A 106 9.47 -6.64 16.40
N THR A 107 9.75 -5.60 17.19
CA THR A 107 9.61 -5.68 18.65
C THR A 107 8.16 -5.99 19.02
N GLN A 108 7.94 -6.53 20.21
CA GLN A 108 6.60 -6.81 20.70
C GLN A 108 5.70 -5.55 20.63
N TYR A 109 6.23 -4.40 21.01
CA TYR A 109 5.52 -3.12 20.93
C TYR A 109 5.12 -2.75 19.50
N GLU A 110 6.01 -2.93 18.51
CA GLU A 110 5.72 -2.63 17.10
C GLU A 110 4.64 -3.57 16.55
N VAL A 111 4.67 -4.84 16.91
CA VAL A 111 3.68 -5.82 16.47
C VAL A 111 2.31 -5.51 17.09
N GLU A 112 2.23 -5.32 18.41
CA GLU A 112 0.97 -5.01 19.11
C GLU A 112 0.35 -3.71 18.58
N THR A 113 1.13 -2.63 18.50
CA THR A 113 0.64 -1.34 18.00
C THR A 113 0.25 -1.44 16.52
N GLY A 114 1.02 -2.17 15.71
CA GLY A 114 0.70 -2.39 14.30
C GLY A 114 -0.60 -3.16 14.09
N LEU A 115 -0.88 -4.18 14.90
CA LEU A 115 -2.15 -4.92 14.88
C LEU A 115 -3.32 -4.00 15.23
N ASP A 116 -3.19 -3.17 16.26
CA ASP A 116 -4.21 -2.20 16.67
C ASP A 116 -4.52 -1.18 15.57
N VAL A 117 -3.50 -0.76 14.82
CA VAL A 117 -3.64 0.15 13.67
C VAL A 117 -4.21 -0.55 12.43
N GLY A 118 -4.15 -1.88 12.37
CA GLY A 118 -4.61 -2.68 11.22
C GLY A 118 -3.54 -2.92 10.17
N VAL A 119 -2.29 -3.18 10.59
CA VAL A 119 -1.23 -3.69 9.73
C VAL A 119 -1.52 -5.16 9.40
N ASP A 120 -1.32 -5.55 8.13
CA ASP A 120 -1.71 -6.86 7.62
C ASP A 120 -0.62 -7.93 7.75
N ALA A 121 0.66 -7.53 7.81
CA ALA A 121 1.79 -8.44 7.91
C ALA A 121 3.01 -7.80 8.57
N PHE A 122 3.90 -8.64 9.10
CA PHE A 122 5.15 -8.26 9.76
C PHE A 122 6.29 -9.11 9.25
N LEU A 123 7.43 -8.49 8.95
CA LEU A 123 8.68 -9.14 8.57
C LEU A 123 9.83 -8.57 9.38
N ALA A 124 10.47 -9.41 10.20
CA ALA A 124 11.58 -9.00 11.04
C ALA A 124 12.88 -8.82 10.24
N LYS A 125 13.62 -7.76 10.51
CA LYS A 125 15.01 -7.57 10.04
C LYS A 125 15.99 -8.28 10.99
N PRO A 126 17.01 -8.99 10.47
CA PRO A 126 17.28 -9.26 9.06
C PRO A 126 16.34 -10.32 8.48
N PHE A 127 16.00 -10.22 7.20
CA PHE A 127 15.11 -11.13 6.49
C PHE A 127 15.78 -11.73 5.24
N GLU A 128 15.32 -12.89 4.84
CA GLU A 128 15.69 -13.47 3.55
C GLU A 128 14.84 -12.86 2.41
N PRO A 129 15.44 -12.58 1.24
CA PRO A 129 14.71 -12.03 0.10
C PRO A 129 13.44 -12.81 -0.28
N ALA A 130 13.50 -14.14 -0.18
CA ALA A 130 12.35 -15.00 -0.49
C ALA A 130 11.19 -14.82 0.47
N GLU A 131 11.43 -14.49 1.75
CA GLU A 131 10.39 -14.21 2.74
C GLU A 131 9.66 -12.89 2.41
N LEU A 132 10.42 -11.86 2.05
CA LEU A 132 9.88 -10.59 1.60
C LEU A 132 8.97 -10.75 0.37
N VAL A 133 9.47 -11.45 -0.65
CA VAL A 133 8.73 -11.69 -1.90
C VAL A 133 7.44 -12.45 -1.62
N ARG A 134 7.50 -13.53 -0.84
CA ARG A 134 6.33 -14.33 -0.46
C ARG A 134 5.29 -13.47 0.27
N MET A 135 5.70 -12.71 1.27
CA MET A 135 4.80 -11.83 2.03
C MET A 135 4.10 -10.81 1.12
N VAL A 136 4.84 -10.16 0.23
CA VAL A 136 4.27 -9.17 -0.70
C VAL A 136 3.26 -9.83 -1.64
N ARG A 137 3.57 -10.99 -2.22
CA ARG A 137 2.65 -11.73 -3.11
C ARG A 137 1.37 -12.15 -2.39
N GLU A 138 1.48 -12.70 -1.18
CA GLU A 138 0.30 -13.07 -0.36
C GLU A 138 -0.61 -11.87 -0.07
N LEU A 139 -0.04 -10.70 0.22
CA LEU A 139 -0.80 -9.48 0.44
C LEU A 139 -1.52 -9.00 -0.83
N MET A 140 -0.89 -9.11 -2.00
CA MET A 140 -1.48 -8.76 -3.28
C MET A 140 -2.65 -9.67 -3.63
N GLU A 141 -2.51 -10.98 -3.44
CA GLU A 141 -3.55 -11.98 -3.68
C GLU A 141 -4.79 -11.73 -2.79
N ARG A 142 -4.57 -11.42 -1.50
CA ARG A 142 -5.66 -11.07 -0.57
C ARG A 142 -6.44 -9.84 -1.03
N ARG A 143 -5.76 -8.85 -1.60
CA ARG A 143 -6.39 -7.64 -2.12
C ARG A 143 -7.27 -7.97 -3.33
N THR A 144 -6.75 -8.73 -4.29
CA THR A 144 -7.49 -9.12 -5.49
C THR A 144 -8.76 -9.90 -5.13
N GLY A 145 -8.67 -10.89 -4.25
CA GLY A 145 -9.82 -11.67 -3.79
C GLY A 145 -10.84 -10.88 -2.96
N ARG A 146 -10.45 -9.73 -2.36
CA ARG A 146 -11.42 -8.82 -1.71
C ARG A 146 -12.15 -7.96 -2.75
N GLN A 147 -11.45 -7.51 -3.79
CA GLN A 147 -12.05 -6.70 -4.86
C GLN A 147 -13.03 -7.51 -5.69
N GLU A 148 -12.71 -8.76 -6.00
CA GLU A 148 -13.60 -9.68 -6.72
C GLU A 148 -14.90 -9.93 -5.95
N ARG A 149 -14.82 -10.21 -4.64
CA ARG A 149 -16.01 -10.41 -3.78
C ARG A 149 -16.87 -9.16 -3.65
N ALA A 150 -16.27 -7.98 -3.54
CA ALA A 150 -17.00 -6.72 -3.47
C ALA A 150 -17.77 -6.43 -4.77
N HIS A 151 -17.22 -6.81 -5.93
CA HIS A 151 -17.89 -6.68 -7.23
C HIS A 151 -19.05 -7.68 -7.38
N GLU A 152 -18.88 -8.90 -6.89
CA GLU A 152 -19.94 -9.92 -6.93
C GLU A 152 -21.13 -9.54 -6.03
N GLU A 153 -20.88 -8.87 -4.90
CA GLU A 153 -21.93 -8.37 -3.99
C GLU A 153 -22.69 -7.18 -4.61
N GLU A 154 -22.02 -6.25 -5.29
CA GLU A 154 -22.66 -5.13 -5.99
C GLU A 154 -23.51 -5.60 -7.18
N ASP A 155 -23.01 -6.54 -7.99
CA ASP A 155 -23.74 -7.09 -9.13
C ASP A 155 -24.94 -7.96 -8.68
N GLY A 156 -24.86 -8.62 -7.53
CA GLY A 156 -25.94 -9.40 -6.93
C GLY A 156 -27.11 -8.55 -6.42
N GLU A 157 -26.87 -7.35 -5.92
CA GLU A 157 -27.91 -6.45 -5.41
C GLU A 157 -28.69 -5.77 -6.53
N VAL A 158 -28.10 -5.58 -7.70
CA VAL A 158 -28.76 -4.99 -8.88
C VAL A 158 -29.77 -5.95 -9.53
N GLN A 159 -29.58 -7.26 -9.45
CA GLN A 159 -30.53 -8.26 -9.99
C GLN A 159 -31.78 -8.47 -9.16
N TYR A 160 -31.76 -8.15 -7.84
CA TYR A 160 -32.93 -8.38 -6.98
C TYR A 160 -33.93 -7.21 -6.93
N SER A 161 -33.61 -6.07 -7.47
CA SER A 161 -34.49 -4.88 -7.51
C SER A 161 -35.36 -4.75 -8.75
N GLY A 162 -35.23 -5.66 -9.74
CA GLY A 162 -35.91 -5.61 -11.04
C GLY A 162 -37.24 -6.38 -11.17
N GLU A 163 -37.67 -7.19 -10.17
CA GLU A 163 -38.83 -8.07 -10.30
C GLU A 163 -40.01 -7.79 -9.34
N ARG A 164 -40.34 -6.52 -9.09
CA ARG A 164 -41.59 -6.17 -8.43
C ARG A 164 -42.28 -4.98 -9.08
N ALA A 165 -42.75 -5.16 -10.29
CA ALA A 165 -43.81 -4.32 -10.84
C ALA A 165 -44.58 -5.07 -11.91
N GLY A 166 -45.72 -5.64 -11.57
CA GLY A 166 -46.65 -6.15 -12.58
C GLY A 166 -47.51 -7.31 -12.09
N GLY A 167 -48.65 -7.02 -11.47
CA GLY A 167 -49.63 -8.03 -11.16
C GLY A 167 -50.80 -7.51 -10.34
N ASN A 168 -51.65 -6.72 -10.96
CA ASN A 168 -52.94 -6.37 -10.39
C ASN A 168 -53.98 -7.44 -10.86
N PRO A 169 -54.60 -8.24 -9.96
CA PRO A 169 -55.70 -9.07 -10.40
C PRO A 169 -57.00 -8.28 -10.36
N VAL A 170 -57.59 -8.12 -11.55
CA VAL A 170 -59.00 -7.70 -11.69
C VAL A 170 -59.86 -8.92 -11.41
N TYR A 171 -60.79 -8.79 -10.46
CA TYR A 171 -61.92 -9.73 -10.27
C TYR A 171 -63.19 -9.08 -10.80
N PRO A 172 -64.09 -9.90 -11.38
CA PRO A 172 -65.36 -9.43 -11.90
C PRO A 172 -66.40 -9.16 -10.80
#